data_698694355c1b7e46ecd1d5137f167751
#
_entry.id   698694355c1b7e46ecd1d5137f167751
#
_cell.length_a   1.000
_cell.length_b   1.000
_cell.length_c   1.000
_cell.angle_alpha   90.00
_cell.angle_beta   90.00
_cell.angle_gamma   90.00
#
_symmetry.space_group_name_H-M   'P 1'
#
loop_
_entity.id
_entity.type
_entity.pdbx_description
1 polymer ?
#
loop_
_entity_poly.entity_id
_entity_poly.type
_entity_poly.pdbx_seq_one_letter_code
_entity_poly.pdbx_strand_id
1 'polypeptide(L)'
;MRKISKVAEGWWDYTTLDNDILDAAAKLTVKDIAQLARPGFTVKFHDTLESFYLAEALEYVRCWQKSTADNPCGICGPIGPTEQLPLVAQIVNDLEIDVREGHFWGMDEWYVDGKELSPDHPL
;
A
#
# COMPACT_ATOMS: atom_id res chain seq x y z
N MET A 1 -28.55 -4.02 4.01
CA MET A 1 -28.07 -5.33 4.47
C MET A 1 -26.75 -5.61 3.75
N ARG A 2 -25.61 -5.65 4.46
CA ARG A 2 -24.32 -6.00 3.86
C ARG A 2 -24.34 -7.45 3.43
N LYS A 3 -23.76 -7.75 2.26
CA LYS A 3 -23.58 -9.14 1.86
C LYS A 3 -22.57 -9.80 2.79
N ILE A 4 -22.89 -10.98 3.30
CA ILE A 4 -21.94 -11.78 4.07
C ILE A 4 -20.75 -12.12 3.15
N SER A 5 -19.53 -11.91 3.63
CA SER A 5 -18.32 -12.33 2.94
C SER A 5 -18.31 -13.85 2.78
N LYS A 6 -17.79 -14.32 1.65
CA LYS A 6 -17.59 -15.74 1.38
C LYS A 6 -16.13 -16.17 1.68
N VAL A 7 -15.48 -15.49 2.59
CA VAL A 7 -14.13 -15.87 3.04
C VAL A 7 -14.20 -17.26 3.69
N ALA A 8 -13.15 -18.04 3.53
CA ALA A 8 -13.09 -19.39 4.09
C ALA A 8 -13.28 -19.38 5.61
N GLU A 9 -13.93 -20.43 6.12
CA GLU A 9 -14.18 -20.59 7.55
C GLU A 9 -12.88 -20.52 8.35
N GLY A 10 -12.89 -19.73 9.42
CA GLY A 10 -11.70 -19.51 10.26
C GLY A 10 -10.82 -18.33 9.82
N TRP A 11 -11.13 -17.69 8.71
CA TRP A 11 -10.48 -16.44 8.29
C TRP A 11 -11.20 -15.24 8.90
N TRP A 12 -10.44 -14.15 9.10
CA TRP A 12 -11.04 -12.90 9.53
C TRP A 12 -12.01 -12.37 8.48
N ASP A 13 -13.22 -12.06 8.91
CA ASP A 13 -14.27 -11.50 8.06
C ASP A 13 -14.62 -10.08 8.55
N TYR A 14 -14.20 -9.08 7.81
CA TYR A 14 -14.48 -7.67 8.13
C TYR A 14 -15.99 -7.34 8.12
N THR A 15 -16.84 -8.17 7.50
CA THR A 15 -18.30 -7.98 7.53
C THR A 15 -18.90 -8.28 8.89
N THR A 16 -18.16 -8.93 9.79
CA THR A 16 -18.54 -9.19 11.17
C THR A 16 -18.24 -8.05 12.13
N LEU A 17 -17.59 -6.99 11.65
CA LEU A 17 -17.36 -5.79 12.47
C LEU A 17 -18.69 -5.18 12.89
N ASP A 18 -18.72 -4.69 14.13
CA ASP A 18 -19.87 -4.03 14.71
C ASP A 18 -20.33 -2.87 13.82
N ASN A 19 -21.61 -2.83 13.50
CA ASN A 19 -22.19 -1.80 12.65
C ASN A 19 -22.01 -0.40 13.25
N ASP A 20 -22.09 -0.27 14.57
CA ASP A 20 -21.92 1.01 15.27
C ASP A 20 -20.48 1.54 15.09
N ILE A 21 -19.48 0.66 15.08
CA ILE A 21 -18.08 1.02 14.78
C ILE A 21 -17.95 1.51 13.34
N LEU A 22 -18.55 0.79 12.40
CA LEU A 22 -18.49 1.15 10.98
C LEU A 22 -19.24 2.46 10.68
N ASP A 23 -20.39 2.64 11.31
CA ASP A 23 -21.19 3.86 11.16
C ASP A 23 -20.52 5.07 11.84
N ALA A 24 -19.83 4.86 12.96
CA ALA A 24 -19.01 5.89 13.59
C ALA A 24 -17.81 6.26 12.70
N ALA A 25 -17.10 5.26 12.16
CA ALA A 25 -15.98 5.50 11.25
C ALA A 25 -16.38 6.25 9.98
N ALA A 26 -17.55 5.92 9.41
CA ALA A 26 -18.07 6.58 8.20
C ALA A 26 -18.44 8.07 8.42
N LYS A 27 -18.59 8.52 9.66
CA LYS A 27 -18.91 9.90 10.02
C LYS A 27 -17.67 10.76 10.30
N LEU A 28 -16.47 10.15 10.35
CA LEU A 28 -15.24 10.88 10.63
C LEU A 28 -14.96 11.91 9.53
N THR A 29 -14.66 13.12 9.96
CA THR A 29 -14.18 14.21 9.09
C THR A 29 -12.65 14.19 9.02
N VAL A 30 -12.06 14.94 8.09
CA VAL A 30 -10.59 15.11 8.00
C VAL A 30 -10.01 15.61 9.35
N LYS A 31 -10.72 16.49 10.05
CA LYS A 31 -10.29 16.99 11.37
C LYS A 31 -10.27 15.87 12.42
N ASP A 32 -11.28 15.02 12.42
CA ASP A 32 -11.36 13.89 13.34
C ASP A 32 -10.24 12.88 13.07
N ILE A 33 -10.00 12.57 11.79
CA ILE A 33 -8.93 11.66 11.37
C ILE A 33 -7.55 12.21 11.78
N ALA A 34 -7.32 13.53 11.65
CA ALA A 34 -6.08 14.16 12.09
C ALA A 34 -5.80 13.96 13.59
N GLN A 35 -6.87 13.91 14.41
CA GLN A 35 -6.78 13.70 15.86
C GLN A 35 -6.51 12.24 16.26
N LEU A 36 -6.57 11.29 15.33
CA LEU A 36 -6.27 9.89 15.61
C LEU A 36 -4.76 9.63 15.79
N ALA A 37 -3.91 10.58 15.44
CA ALA A 37 -2.47 10.47 15.62
C ALA A 37 -2.12 10.24 17.10
N ARG A 38 -1.23 9.27 17.36
CA ARG A 38 -0.77 8.88 18.69
C ARG A 38 0.63 8.26 18.60
N PRO A 39 1.34 8.03 19.69
CA PRO A 39 2.63 7.35 19.66
C PRO A 39 2.55 6.03 18.86
N GLY A 40 3.40 5.90 17.85
CA GLY A 40 3.42 4.75 16.93
C GLY A 40 2.38 4.76 15.81
N PHE A 41 1.51 5.78 15.74
CA PHE A 41 0.55 5.94 14.65
C PHE A 41 0.49 7.40 14.20
N THR A 42 0.93 7.66 12.98
CA THR A 42 0.96 9.01 12.40
C THR A 42 -0.03 9.11 11.25
N VAL A 43 -0.79 10.20 11.22
CA VAL A 43 -1.67 10.55 10.10
C VAL A 43 -1.02 11.69 9.34
N LYS A 44 -0.83 11.49 8.03
CA LYS A 44 -0.31 12.50 7.11
C LYS A 44 -1.37 12.81 6.06
N PHE A 45 -1.56 14.08 5.79
CA PHE A 45 -2.42 14.55 4.71
C PHE A 45 -1.57 15.18 3.61
N HIS A 46 -2.03 15.04 2.40
CA HIS A 46 -1.41 15.63 1.22
C HIS A 46 -2.46 16.45 0.48
N ASP A 47 -2.08 17.63 0.02
CA ASP A 47 -2.99 18.56 -0.65
C ASP A 47 -3.37 18.08 -2.06
N THR A 48 -2.49 17.30 -2.69
CA THR A 48 -2.71 16.75 -4.04
C THR A 48 -2.29 15.28 -4.10
N LEU A 49 -2.82 14.55 -5.10
CA LEU A 49 -2.42 13.18 -5.38
C LEU A 49 -0.95 13.10 -5.78
N GLU A 50 -0.45 14.08 -6.54
CA GLU A 50 0.96 14.13 -6.95
C GLU A 50 1.89 14.23 -5.73
N SER A 51 1.55 15.05 -4.74
CA SER A 51 2.31 15.16 -3.50
C SER A 51 2.26 13.87 -2.67
N PHE A 52 1.13 13.16 -2.71
CA PHE A 52 0.98 11.86 -2.09
C PHE A 52 1.85 10.81 -2.79
N TYR A 53 1.76 10.68 -4.11
CA TYR A 53 2.56 9.70 -4.86
C TYR A 53 4.06 9.98 -4.75
N LEU A 54 4.47 11.24 -4.75
CA LEU A 54 5.88 11.59 -4.52
C LEU A 54 6.33 11.18 -3.10
N ALA A 55 5.52 11.44 -2.09
CA ALA A 55 5.84 11.03 -0.72
C ALA A 55 5.95 9.51 -0.60
N GLU A 56 5.06 8.77 -1.25
CA GLU A 56 5.09 7.30 -1.30
C GLU A 56 6.34 6.81 -2.03
N ALA A 57 6.66 7.37 -3.22
CA ALA A 57 7.86 7.03 -3.96
C ALA A 57 9.14 7.24 -3.14
N LEU A 58 9.21 8.31 -2.37
CA LEU A 58 10.35 8.58 -1.50
C LEU A 58 10.47 7.58 -0.34
N GLU A 59 9.38 7.00 0.15
CA GLU A 59 9.46 5.92 1.15
C GLU A 59 10.05 4.64 0.54
N TYR A 60 9.72 4.29 -0.72
CA TYR A 60 10.35 3.19 -1.45
C TYR A 60 11.86 3.41 -1.56
N VAL A 61 12.26 4.56 -2.08
CA VAL A 61 13.68 4.88 -2.28
C VAL A 61 14.44 4.85 -0.95
N ARG A 62 13.91 5.46 0.11
CA ARG A 62 14.53 5.45 1.44
C ARG A 62 14.65 4.06 2.05
N CYS A 63 13.68 3.18 1.81
CA CYS A 63 13.75 1.80 2.25
C CYS A 63 14.90 1.10 1.53
N TRP A 64 14.94 1.14 0.21
CA TRP A 64 15.93 0.44 -0.59
C TRP A 64 17.34 0.98 -0.45
N GLN A 65 17.53 2.29 -0.23
CA GLN A 65 18.84 2.88 0.08
C GLN A 65 19.46 2.32 1.37
N LYS A 66 18.64 1.79 2.28
CA LYS A 66 19.11 1.19 3.53
C LYS A 66 19.28 -0.32 3.43
N SER A 67 18.87 -0.92 2.32
CA SER A 67 18.93 -2.35 2.10
C SER A 67 20.37 -2.78 1.88
N THR A 68 20.75 -3.89 2.50
CA THR A 68 22.04 -4.55 2.31
C THR A 68 21.83 -6.06 2.28
N ALA A 69 22.81 -6.80 1.77
CA ALA A 69 22.74 -8.26 1.76
C ALA A 69 22.51 -8.87 3.16
N ASP A 70 23.10 -8.25 4.20
CA ASP A 70 22.96 -8.71 5.59
C ASP A 70 21.69 -8.19 6.27
N ASN A 71 21.11 -7.12 5.77
CA ASN A 71 19.90 -6.51 6.31
C ASN A 71 19.00 -6.03 5.16
N PRO A 72 18.37 -6.96 4.45
CA PRO A 72 17.54 -6.64 3.30
C PRO A 72 16.28 -5.87 3.71
N CYS A 73 15.95 -4.84 2.93
CA CYS A 73 14.72 -4.07 3.09
C CYS A 73 13.77 -4.41 1.94
N GLY A 74 12.58 -4.86 2.30
CA GLY A 74 11.55 -5.22 1.35
C GLY A 74 10.32 -4.33 1.47
N ILE A 75 9.64 -4.13 0.35
CA ILE A 75 8.38 -3.42 0.26
C ILE A 75 7.32 -4.38 -0.27
N CYS A 76 6.23 -4.50 0.47
CA CYS A 76 5.01 -5.12 -0.01
C CYS A 76 4.08 -3.98 -0.44
N GLY A 77 4.01 -3.72 -1.74
CA GLY A 77 3.28 -2.59 -2.30
C GLY A 77 1.95 -2.98 -2.93
N PRO A 78 1.02 -2.03 -3.04
CA PRO A 78 -0.23 -2.25 -3.75
C PRO A 78 0.02 -2.49 -5.25
N ILE A 79 -0.85 -3.24 -5.89
CA ILE A 79 -0.83 -3.47 -7.34
C ILE A 79 -1.91 -2.66 -8.08
N GLY A 80 -2.88 -2.11 -7.37
CA GLY A 80 -3.92 -1.24 -7.92
C GLY A 80 -3.38 0.16 -8.22
N PRO A 81 -3.18 1.02 -7.21
CA PRO A 81 -2.54 2.33 -7.40
C PRO A 81 -1.03 2.14 -7.60
N THR A 82 -0.54 2.46 -8.78
CA THR A 82 0.87 2.25 -9.19
C THR A 82 1.55 3.54 -9.66
N GLU A 83 0.90 4.68 -9.53
CA GLU A 83 1.37 5.98 -10.01
C GLU A 83 2.67 6.44 -9.35
N GLN A 84 3.00 5.93 -8.16
CA GLN A 84 4.27 6.16 -7.50
C GLN A 84 5.44 5.41 -8.17
N LEU A 85 5.21 4.28 -8.85
CA LEU A 85 6.29 3.45 -9.40
C LEU A 85 7.11 4.14 -10.49
N PRO A 86 6.52 4.86 -11.47
CA PRO A 86 7.30 5.67 -12.41
C PRO A 86 8.17 6.73 -11.72
N LEU A 87 7.68 7.32 -10.62
CA LEU A 87 8.47 8.30 -9.83
C LEU A 87 9.63 7.62 -9.12
N VAL A 88 9.42 6.41 -8.56
CA VAL A 88 10.51 5.60 -7.98
C VAL A 88 11.58 5.33 -9.03
N ALA A 89 11.18 4.85 -10.22
CA ALA A 89 12.10 4.54 -11.30
C ALA A 89 12.89 5.78 -11.75
N GLN A 90 12.21 6.92 -11.90
CA GLN A 90 12.85 8.18 -12.25
C GLN A 90 13.89 8.60 -11.19
N ILE A 91 13.50 8.65 -9.91
CA ILE A 91 14.40 9.06 -8.82
C ILE A 91 15.64 8.15 -8.75
N VAL A 92 15.42 6.84 -8.84
CA VAL A 92 16.50 5.84 -8.79
C VAL A 92 17.48 6.04 -9.94
N ASN A 93 16.97 6.25 -11.16
CA ASN A 93 17.79 6.43 -12.36
C ASN A 93 18.52 7.79 -12.35
N ASP A 94 17.81 8.89 -12.06
CA ASP A 94 18.36 10.25 -12.11
C ASP A 94 19.43 10.45 -11.04
N LEU A 95 19.31 9.79 -9.91
CA LEU A 95 20.26 9.89 -8.80
C LEU A 95 21.24 8.70 -8.73
N GLU A 96 21.21 7.81 -9.70
CA GLU A 96 22.07 6.60 -9.79
C GLU A 96 22.08 5.79 -8.47
N ILE A 97 20.89 5.63 -7.85
CA ILE A 97 20.75 4.93 -6.57
C ILE A 97 20.91 3.42 -6.79
N ASP A 98 21.82 2.80 -6.06
CA ASP A 98 21.96 1.36 -6.05
C ASP A 98 20.81 0.69 -5.27
N VAL A 99 19.96 -0.05 -5.97
CA VAL A 99 18.80 -0.75 -5.41
C VAL A 99 18.87 -2.27 -5.60
N ARG A 100 20.07 -2.82 -5.92
CA ARG A 100 20.25 -4.25 -6.19
C ARG A 100 19.89 -5.15 -5.01
N GLU A 101 20.02 -4.64 -3.80
CA GLU A 101 19.64 -5.35 -2.57
C GLU A 101 18.22 -4.98 -2.10
N GLY A 102 17.50 -4.18 -2.87
CA GLY A 102 16.10 -3.85 -2.60
C GLY A 102 15.17 -4.97 -3.05
N HIS A 103 14.17 -5.28 -2.24
CA HIS A 103 13.16 -6.28 -2.56
C HIS A 103 11.79 -5.62 -2.68
N PHE A 104 11.01 -6.10 -3.65
CA PHE A 104 9.64 -5.69 -3.85
C PHE A 104 8.77 -6.89 -4.21
N TRP A 105 7.56 -6.91 -3.70
CA TRP A 105 6.51 -7.82 -4.12
C TRP A 105 5.14 -7.14 -4.04
N GLY A 106 4.23 -7.55 -4.92
CA GLY A 106 2.84 -7.11 -4.88
C GLY A 106 2.13 -7.62 -3.63
N MET A 107 1.25 -6.81 -3.08
CA MET A 107 0.41 -7.20 -1.93
C MET A 107 -0.62 -8.24 -2.34
N ASP A 108 -1.09 -8.18 -3.55
CA ASP A 108 -2.07 -9.04 -4.20
C ASP A 108 -1.77 -9.12 -5.69
N GLU A 109 -2.39 -10.07 -6.38
CA GLU A 109 -2.28 -10.23 -7.82
C GLU A 109 -3.60 -10.69 -8.43
N TRP A 110 -3.78 -10.43 -9.72
CA TRP A 110 -4.91 -10.94 -10.46
C TRP A 110 -4.78 -12.44 -10.68
N TYR A 111 -5.81 -13.15 -10.25
CA TYR A 111 -5.83 -14.61 -10.28
C TYR A 111 -7.07 -15.10 -11.01
N VAL A 112 -6.88 -15.78 -12.15
CA VAL A 112 -7.96 -16.30 -12.99
C VAL A 112 -7.67 -17.77 -13.35
N ASP A 113 -8.66 -18.61 -13.28
CA ASP A 113 -8.58 -20.04 -13.63
C ASP A 113 -7.43 -20.80 -12.94
N GLY A 114 -7.17 -20.49 -11.68
CA GLY A 114 -6.14 -21.16 -10.90
C GLY A 114 -4.70 -20.71 -11.20
N LYS A 115 -4.52 -19.56 -11.84
CA LYS A 115 -3.20 -19.01 -12.20
C LYS A 115 -3.16 -17.50 -12.01
N GLU A 116 -1.99 -16.98 -11.72
CA GLU A 116 -1.69 -15.56 -11.88
C GLU A 116 -1.78 -15.18 -13.36
N LEU A 117 -2.26 -13.97 -13.63
CA LEU A 117 -2.31 -13.48 -15.00
C LEU A 117 -0.91 -13.18 -15.52
N SER A 118 -0.70 -13.49 -16.81
CA SER A 118 0.50 -13.08 -17.50
C SER A 118 0.62 -11.56 -17.54
N PRO A 119 1.84 -10.97 -17.46
CA PRO A 119 2.06 -9.54 -17.68
C PRO A 119 1.49 -9.02 -19.01
N ASP A 120 1.34 -9.89 -20.00
CA ASP A 120 0.78 -9.55 -21.31
C ASP A 120 -0.77 -9.65 -21.34
N HIS A 121 -1.40 -9.99 -20.24
CA HIS A 121 -2.87 -10.10 -20.18
C HIS A 121 -3.51 -8.71 -20.19
N PRO A 122 -4.63 -8.51 -20.93
CA PRO A 122 -5.24 -7.19 -21.05
C PRO A 122 -5.85 -6.62 -19.76
N LEU A 123 -6.00 -7.42 -18.71
CA LEU A 123 -6.32 -6.96 -17.36
C LEU A 123 -5.03 -6.65 -16.61
#